data_99fdd313882c4d2a1e2be5ca8a9b1fbc
#
_entry.id   99fdd313882c4d2a1e2be5ca8a9b1fbc
#
_cell.length_a   1.000
_cell.length_b   1.000
_cell.length_c   1.000
_cell.angle_alpha   90.00
_cell.angle_beta   90.00
_cell.angle_gamma   90.00
#
_symmetry.space_group_name_H-M   'P 1'
#
loop_
_entity.id
_entity.type
_entity.pdbx_description
1 polymer ?
#
loop_
_entity_poly.entity_id
_entity_poly.type
_entity_poly.pdbx_seq_one_letter_code
_entity_poly.pdbx_strand_id
1 'polypeptide(L)'
;MRTLLLLLFGSLALAAGSCAAAEAPIATAEPKPLPELRFLDMAGVETGMEAFRGEVVVLNLWATWCAPCKEEMPALDRLAAAFEGRPVRVLALSVDRAPPERVQAFLDEVGVERLAVYRDPKAAATRALKVQGLPVTLLVDREGREAGRVVGIARWDGEEAFAAVRELLAAPGGGPRPLGMIQTGS
;
A
#
# COMPACT_ATOMS: atom_id res chain seq x y z
N MET A 1 -10.86 -29.86 -70.36
CA MET A 1 -11.08 -28.63 -69.61
C MET A 1 -11.24 -29.05 -68.18
N ARG A 2 -10.18 -28.90 -67.36
CA ARG A 2 -10.18 -29.23 -65.94
C ARG A 2 -10.10 -27.92 -65.11
N THR A 3 -11.22 -27.58 -64.50
CA THR A 3 -11.36 -26.39 -63.70
C THR A 3 -10.77 -26.66 -62.26
N LEU A 4 -9.68 -25.98 -61.93
CA LEU A 4 -8.99 -26.06 -60.65
C LEU A 4 -9.65 -25.06 -59.67
N LEU A 5 -10.36 -25.59 -58.67
CA LEU A 5 -11.00 -24.78 -57.62
C LEU A 5 -10.00 -24.58 -56.45
N LEU A 6 -9.44 -23.38 -56.36
CA LEU A 6 -8.57 -22.96 -55.23
C LEU A 6 -9.43 -22.58 -54.03
N LEU A 7 -9.42 -23.41 -52.99
CA LEU A 7 -9.99 -23.10 -51.68
C LEU A 7 -8.99 -22.24 -50.88
N LEU A 8 -9.30 -20.96 -50.73
CA LEU A 8 -8.60 -20.05 -49.80
C LEU A 8 -9.09 -20.31 -48.37
N PHE A 9 -8.29 -21.01 -47.59
CA PHE A 9 -8.48 -21.08 -46.14
C PHE A 9 -7.96 -19.79 -45.51
N GLY A 10 -8.86 -18.87 -45.19
CA GLY A 10 -8.56 -17.69 -44.41
C GLY A 10 -8.37 -18.08 -42.92
N SER A 11 -7.12 -18.08 -42.42
CA SER A 11 -6.84 -18.24 -41.03
C SER A 11 -7.29 -16.99 -40.25
N LEU A 12 -8.40 -17.10 -39.55
CA LEU A 12 -8.85 -16.08 -38.57
C LEU A 12 -8.01 -16.23 -37.30
N ALA A 13 -6.97 -15.40 -37.16
CA ALA A 13 -6.20 -15.30 -35.93
C ALA A 13 -7.07 -14.63 -34.84
N LEU A 14 -7.55 -15.40 -33.88
CA LEU A 14 -8.16 -14.88 -32.65
C LEU A 14 -7.05 -14.21 -31.84
N ALA A 15 -6.99 -12.89 -31.87
CA ALA A 15 -6.18 -12.12 -30.93
C ALA A 15 -6.82 -12.25 -29.52
N ALA A 16 -6.25 -13.11 -28.68
CA ALA A 16 -6.58 -13.15 -27.27
C ALA A 16 -6.04 -11.86 -26.62
N GLY A 17 -6.89 -10.84 -26.55
CA GLY A 17 -6.61 -9.64 -25.77
C GLY A 17 -6.48 -10.01 -24.30
N SER A 18 -5.26 -10.02 -23.74
CA SER A 18 -5.06 -10.03 -22.30
C SER A 18 -5.72 -8.77 -21.73
N CYS A 19 -6.82 -8.95 -21.02
CA CYS A 19 -7.41 -7.88 -20.22
C CYS A 19 -6.52 -7.74 -18.96
N ALA A 20 -5.38 -7.05 -19.10
CA ALA A 20 -4.62 -6.61 -17.93
C ALA A 20 -5.52 -5.62 -17.18
N ALA A 21 -5.80 -5.89 -15.93
CA ALA A 21 -6.49 -4.92 -15.08
C ALA A 21 -5.67 -3.61 -15.11
N ALA A 22 -6.33 -2.50 -15.42
CA ALA A 22 -5.64 -1.21 -15.44
C ALA A 22 -5.15 -0.88 -14.03
N GLU A 23 -3.86 -0.61 -13.91
CA GLU A 23 -3.25 -0.17 -12.65
C GLU A 23 -3.83 1.21 -12.26
N ALA A 24 -4.11 1.38 -10.96
CA ALA A 24 -4.61 2.65 -10.46
C ALA A 24 -3.47 3.69 -10.41
N PRO A 25 -3.73 4.96 -10.76
CA PRO A 25 -2.72 6.00 -10.73
C PRO A 25 -2.33 6.34 -9.28
N ILE A 26 -1.05 6.63 -9.06
CA ILE A 26 -0.50 7.03 -7.77
C ILE A 26 -0.21 8.53 -7.83
N ALA A 27 -0.97 9.31 -7.05
CA ALA A 27 -0.81 10.76 -6.98
C ALA A 27 -1.04 11.24 -5.55
N THR A 28 -0.37 12.34 -5.20
CA THR A 28 -0.64 13.10 -3.98
C THR A 28 -1.88 13.99 -4.16
N ALA A 29 -2.47 14.38 -3.03
CA ALA A 29 -3.64 15.25 -2.98
C ALA A 29 -3.49 16.24 -1.81
N GLU A 30 -4.41 17.19 -1.70
CA GLU A 30 -4.48 18.08 -0.53
C GLU A 30 -4.63 17.26 0.75
N PRO A 31 -3.71 17.38 1.71
CA PRO A 31 -3.70 16.55 2.90
C PRO A 31 -4.91 16.78 3.80
N LYS A 32 -5.55 15.70 4.23
CA LYS A 32 -6.71 15.73 5.13
C LYS A 32 -6.46 14.90 6.40
N PRO A 33 -7.07 15.25 7.55
CA PRO A 33 -6.91 14.47 8.78
C PRO A 33 -7.29 13.01 8.59
N LEU A 34 -6.47 12.10 9.14
CA LEU A 34 -6.84 10.70 9.29
C LEU A 34 -7.69 10.52 10.55
N PRO A 35 -8.65 9.59 10.55
CA PRO A 35 -9.28 9.13 11.77
C PRO A 35 -8.24 8.45 12.69
N GLU A 36 -8.57 8.31 13.96
CA GLU A 36 -7.75 7.48 14.84
C GLU A 36 -7.74 6.03 14.36
N LEU A 37 -6.54 5.48 14.15
CA LEU A 37 -6.35 4.10 13.74
C LEU A 37 -5.52 3.38 14.79
N ARG A 38 -6.03 2.24 15.29
CA ARG A 38 -5.36 1.33 16.19
C ARG A 38 -5.26 -0.05 15.55
N PHE A 39 -4.10 -0.68 15.70
CA PHE A 39 -3.81 -2.00 15.16
C PHE A 39 -2.74 -2.70 16.01
N LEU A 40 -2.51 -3.97 15.74
CA LEU A 40 -1.59 -4.82 16.49
C LEU A 40 -0.34 -5.10 15.64
N ASP A 41 0.82 -5.12 16.24
CA ASP A 41 1.98 -5.72 15.62
C ASP A 41 1.86 -7.26 15.56
N MET A 42 2.86 -7.93 15.03
CA MET A 42 2.87 -9.40 14.92
C MET A 42 3.02 -10.10 16.28
N ALA A 43 3.49 -9.40 17.31
CA ALA A 43 3.54 -9.89 18.69
C ALA A 43 2.24 -9.63 19.47
N GLY A 44 1.29 -8.90 18.87
CA GLY A 44 0.00 -8.55 19.49
C GLY A 44 0.03 -7.28 20.34
N VAL A 45 1.10 -6.48 20.24
CA VAL A 45 1.19 -5.18 20.91
C VAL A 45 0.42 -4.14 20.11
N GLU A 46 -0.46 -3.40 20.79
CA GLU A 46 -1.25 -2.35 20.16
C GLU A 46 -0.41 -1.10 19.89
N THR A 47 -0.58 -0.55 18.71
CA THR A 47 -0.02 0.72 18.27
C THR A 47 -1.01 1.50 17.42
N GLY A 48 -0.66 2.71 17.01
CA GLY A 48 -1.47 3.54 16.12
C GLY A 48 -0.62 4.41 15.20
N MET A 49 -1.29 5.18 14.34
CA MET A 49 -0.60 6.03 13.36
C MET A 49 0.27 7.12 13.99
N GLU A 50 0.01 7.50 15.24
CA GLU A 50 0.82 8.46 15.99
C GLU A 50 2.27 8.01 16.21
N ALA A 51 2.53 6.71 16.22
CA ALA A 51 3.88 6.14 16.37
C ALA A 51 4.79 6.44 15.15
N PHE A 52 4.19 6.80 14.01
CA PHE A 52 4.90 7.06 12.76
C PHE A 52 4.97 8.55 12.41
N ARG A 53 4.67 9.43 13.35
CA ARG A 53 4.82 10.89 13.16
C ARG A 53 6.25 11.26 12.80
N GLY A 54 6.40 12.09 11.78
CA GLY A 54 7.70 12.47 11.22
C GLY A 54 8.16 11.59 10.06
N GLU A 55 7.53 10.46 9.83
CA GLU A 55 7.76 9.59 8.67
C GLU A 55 6.67 9.80 7.61
N VAL A 56 7.02 9.64 6.34
CA VAL A 56 6.04 9.40 5.27
C VAL A 56 5.60 7.94 5.37
N VAL A 57 4.30 7.69 5.40
CA VAL A 57 3.77 6.33 5.52
C VAL A 57 3.00 5.94 4.27
N VAL A 58 3.36 4.82 3.67
CA VAL A 58 2.57 4.13 2.65
C VAL A 58 1.80 3.02 3.37
N LEU A 59 0.54 3.29 3.70
CA LEU A 59 -0.32 2.38 4.46
C LEU A 59 -1.17 1.55 3.52
N ASN A 60 -0.79 0.28 3.33
CA ASN A 60 -1.52 -0.67 2.49
C ASN A 60 -2.47 -1.53 3.34
N LEU A 61 -3.76 -1.51 3.04
CA LEU A 61 -4.78 -2.38 3.64
C LEU A 61 -4.97 -3.59 2.72
N TRP A 62 -4.77 -4.79 3.28
CA TRP A 62 -4.74 -6.05 2.53
C TRP A 62 -5.26 -7.23 3.35
N ALA A 63 -5.40 -8.40 2.70
CA ALA A 63 -5.73 -9.65 3.37
C ALA A 63 -5.16 -10.86 2.59
N THR A 64 -4.93 -11.98 3.28
CA THR A 64 -4.37 -13.21 2.68
C THR A 64 -5.29 -13.84 1.62
N TRP A 65 -6.59 -13.62 1.73
CA TRP A 65 -7.61 -14.09 0.77
C TRP A 65 -7.83 -13.15 -0.42
N CYS A 66 -7.16 -11.98 -0.44
CA CYS A 66 -7.27 -10.98 -1.48
C CYS A 66 -6.25 -11.25 -2.59
N ALA A 67 -6.66 -11.87 -3.69
CA ALA A 67 -5.77 -12.20 -4.80
C ALA A 67 -5.05 -10.98 -5.40
N PRO A 68 -5.72 -9.83 -5.69
CA PRO A 68 -5.01 -8.65 -6.17
C PRO A 68 -4.01 -8.07 -5.15
N CYS A 69 -4.25 -8.22 -3.84
CA CYS A 69 -3.27 -7.81 -2.83
C CYS A 69 -1.98 -8.63 -2.94
N LYS A 70 -2.09 -9.95 -3.16
CA LYS A 70 -0.94 -10.85 -3.36
C LYS A 70 -0.04 -10.38 -4.50
N GLU A 71 -0.64 -9.90 -5.59
CA GLU A 71 0.08 -9.46 -6.79
C GLU A 71 0.94 -8.21 -6.54
N GLU A 72 0.47 -7.27 -5.70
CA GLU A 72 1.20 -6.01 -5.45
C GLU A 72 2.20 -6.06 -4.29
N MET A 73 2.10 -7.03 -3.38
CA MET A 73 2.97 -7.12 -2.19
C MET A 73 4.48 -7.10 -2.51
N PRO A 74 4.99 -7.82 -3.53
CA PRO A 74 6.42 -7.76 -3.87
C PRO A 74 6.85 -6.36 -4.37
N ALA A 75 5.96 -5.60 -5.01
CA ALA A 75 6.26 -4.23 -5.45
C ALA A 75 6.32 -3.26 -4.26
N LEU A 76 5.43 -3.42 -3.28
CA LEU A 76 5.47 -2.68 -2.01
C LEU A 76 6.75 -2.99 -1.22
N ASP A 77 7.21 -4.23 -1.22
CA ASP A 77 8.46 -4.63 -0.55
C ASP A 77 9.68 -3.98 -1.22
N ARG A 78 9.72 -3.90 -2.56
CA ARG A 78 10.75 -3.17 -3.30
C ARG A 78 10.68 -1.66 -3.04
N LEU A 79 9.50 -1.08 -2.89
CA LEU A 79 9.35 0.31 -2.48
C LEU A 79 9.97 0.53 -1.09
N ALA A 80 9.68 -0.34 -0.13
CA ALA A 80 10.27 -0.28 1.21
C ALA A 80 11.80 -0.34 1.15
N ALA A 81 12.36 -1.27 0.37
CA ALA A 81 13.79 -1.40 0.16
C ALA A 81 14.44 -0.13 -0.41
N ALA A 82 13.78 0.52 -1.39
CA ALA A 82 14.30 1.71 -2.05
C ALA A 82 14.39 2.94 -1.13
N PHE A 83 13.61 2.96 -0.05
CA PHE A 83 13.62 4.04 0.93
C PHE A 83 14.21 3.64 2.29
N GLU A 84 14.91 2.51 2.36
CA GLU A 84 15.60 2.08 3.58
C GLU A 84 16.57 3.16 4.09
N GLY A 85 16.57 3.39 5.41
CA GLY A 85 17.38 4.43 6.05
C GLY A 85 16.83 5.86 5.90
N ARG A 86 15.66 6.05 5.25
CA ARG A 86 14.96 7.33 5.13
C ARG A 86 13.73 7.34 6.05
N PRO A 87 13.19 8.51 6.40
CA PRO A 87 11.96 8.61 7.20
C PRO A 87 10.72 8.25 6.36
N VAL A 88 10.70 7.02 5.87
CA VAL A 88 9.61 6.42 5.09
C VAL A 88 9.30 5.05 5.67
N ARG A 89 8.02 4.75 5.82
CA ARG A 89 7.53 3.47 6.29
C ARG A 89 6.49 2.90 5.34
N VAL A 90 6.73 1.71 4.81
CA VAL A 90 5.70 0.95 4.10
C VAL A 90 5.06 -0.02 5.08
N LEU A 91 3.80 0.28 5.46
CA LEU A 91 3.01 -0.48 6.42
C LEU A 91 2.04 -1.40 5.68
N ALA A 92 2.17 -2.70 5.89
CA ALA A 92 1.21 -3.69 5.41
C ALA A 92 0.24 -4.03 6.55
N LEU A 93 -0.95 -3.43 6.55
CA LEU A 93 -2.00 -3.64 7.54
C LEU A 93 -2.95 -4.73 7.09
N SER A 94 -2.77 -5.96 7.61
CA SER A 94 -3.67 -7.08 7.36
C SER A 94 -4.99 -6.90 8.11
N VAL A 95 -6.10 -7.02 7.39
CA VAL A 95 -7.45 -7.04 7.97
C VAL A 95 -7.99 -8.46 8.15
N ASP A 96 -7.12 -9.46 8.10
CA ASP A 96 -7.46 -10.83 8.36
C ASP A 96 -7.90 -11.07 9.80
N ARG A 97 -8.88 -11.96 9.96
CA ARG A 97 -9.20 -12.55 11.27
C ARG A 97 -8.29 -13.74 11.61
N ALA A 98 -7.40 -14.09 10.68
CA ALA A 98 -6.46 -15.18 10.85
C ALA A 98 -5.43 -14.88 11.95
N PRO A 99 -4.86 -15.91 12.59
CA PRO A 99 -3.80 -15.74 13.55
C PRO A 99 -2.50 -15.26 12.87
N PRO A 100 -1.56 -14.64 13.63
CA PRO A 100 -0.34 -14.04 13.06
C PRO A 100 0.51 -15.03 12.26
N GLU A 101 0.56 -16.28 12.67
CA GLU A 101 1.34 -17.34 11.99
C GLU A 101 0.86 -17.57 10.55
N ARG A 102 -0.45 -17.45 10.31
CA ARG A 102 -1.01 -17.60 8.97
C ARG A 102 -0.71 -16.39 8.09
N VAL A 103 -0.72 -15.19 8.68
CA VAL A 103 -0.31 -13.97 7.98
C VAL A 103 1.17 -14.07 7.62
N GLN A 104 2.03 -14.51 8.54
CA GLN A 104 3.46 -14.68 8.30
C GLN A 104 3.73 -15.72 7.20
N ALA A 105 3.10 -16.88 7.26
CA ALA A 105 3.28 -17.92 6.24
C ALA A 105 2.90 -17.44 4.84
N PHE A 106 1.88 -16.56 4.72
CA PHE A 106 1.54 -15.93 3.45
C PHE A 106 2.64 -14.97 2.98
N LEU A 107 3.20 -14.14 3.87
CA LEU A 107 4.28 -13.20 3.53
C LEU A 107 5.53 -13.94 3.06
N ASP A 108 5.87 -15.06 3.72
CA ASP A 108 6.98 -15.94 3.33
C ASP A 108 6.73 -16.54 1.93
N GLU A 109 5.48 -16.97 1.63
CA GLU A 109 5.09 -17.50 0.32
C GLU A 109 5.28 -16.47 -0.81
N VAL A 110 4.97 -15.20 -0.55
CA VAL A 110 5.08 -14.12 -1.56
C VAL A 110 6.43 -13.40 -1.55
N GLY A 111 7.36 -13.80 -0.68
CA GLY A 111 8.73 -13.27 -0.63
C GLY A 111 8.81 -11.83 -0.12
N VAL A 112 8.00 -11.48 0.88
CA VAL A 112 8.00 -10.16 1.53
C VAL A 112 8.90 -10.19 2.75
N GLU A 113 9.89 -9.28 2.82
CA GLU A 113 10.90 -9.25 3.88
C GLU A 113 11.02 -7.89 4.59
N ARG A 114 10.68 -6.79 3.91
CA ARG A 114 10.97 -5.41 4.36
C ARG A 114 9.75 -4.62 4.80
N LEU A 115 8.55 -5.12 4.53
CA LEU A 115 7.33 -4.44 4.96
C LEU A 115 7.19 -4.47 6.48
N ALA A 116 6.80 -3.34 7.06
CA ALA A 116 6.36 -3.31 8.45
C ALA A 116 4.93 -3.87 8.53
N VAL A 117 4.78 -5.08 9.07
CA VAL A 117 3.52 -5.82 9.08
C VAL A 117 2.74 -5.61 10.37
N TYR A 118 1.48 -5.24 10.21
CA TYR A 118 0.53 -5.04 11.31
C TYR A 118 -0.79 -5.73 11.00
N ARG A 119 -1.62 -5.90 12.01
CA ARG A 119 -2.90 -6.61 11.91
C ARG A 119 -4.03 -5.82 12.54
N ASP A 120 -5.17 -5.81 11.86
CA ASP A 120 -6.44 -5.30 12.36
C ASP A 120 -7.53 -6.40 12.24
N PRO A 121 -7.51 -7.41 13.13
CA PRO A 121 -8.43 -8.56 13.04
C PRO A 121 -9.89 -8.17 13.22
N LYS A 122 -10.18 -6.97 13.69
CA LYS A 122 -11.52 -6.41 13.82
C LYS A 122 -11.93 -5.58 12.60
N ALA A 123 -11.03 -5.39 11.63
CA ALA A 123 -11.22 -4.54 10.45
C ALA A 123 -11.73 -3.13 10.83
N ALA A 124 -11.24 -2.58 11.94
CA ALA A 124 -11.64 -1.27 12.44
C ALA A 124 -11.12 -0.15 11.51
N ALA A 125 -9.89 -0.30 10.99
CA ALA A 125 -9.28 0.63 10.07
C ALA A 125 -10.09 0.74 8.77
N THR A 126 -10.54 -0.39 8.18
CA THR A 126 -11.36 -0.37 6.96
C THR A 126 -12.66 0.40 7.14
N ARG A 127 -13.30 0.24 8.31
CA ARG A 127 -14.52 1.00 8.63
C ARG A 127 -14.24 2.48 8.85
N ALA A 128 -13.22 2.81 9.63
CA ALA A 128 -12.84 4.20 9.91
C ALA A 128 -12.45 4.96 8.64
N LEU A 129 -11.71 4.29 7.74
CA LEU A 129 -11.26 4.83 6.45
C LEU A 129 -12.30 4.70 5.32
N LYS A 130 -13.48 4.11 5.61
CA LYS A 130 -14.57 3.85 4.65
C LYS A 130 -14.12 3.06 3.42
N VAL A 131 -13.22 2.08 3.62
CA VAL A 131 -12.72 1.18 2.58
C VAL A 131 -13.80 0.18 2.21
N GLN A 132 -14.14 0.09 0.93
CA GLN A 132 -15.19 -0.81 0.41
C GLN A 132 -14.65 -2.09 -0.24
N GLY A 133 -13.36 -2.11 -0.59
CA GLY A 133 -12.69 -3.25 -1.22
C GLY A 133 -11.19 -3.20 -1.00
N LEU A 134 -10.49 -4.29 -1.29
CA LEU A 134 -9.04 -4.40 -1.14
C LEU A 134 -8.38 -4.67 -2.49
N PRO A 135 -7.12 -4.25 -2.68
CA PRO A 135 -6.32 -3.44 -1.77
C PRO A 135 -6.72 -1.95 -1.78
N VAL A 136 -6.41 -1.25 -0.71
CA VAL A 136 -6.41 0.22 -0.66
C VAL A 136 -5.13 0.67 0.01
N THR A 137 -4.43 1.61 -0.62
CA THR A 137 -3.20 2.18 -0.06
C THR A 137 -3.34 3.68 0.13
N LEU A 138 -3.02 4.15 1.32
CA LEU A 138 -2.98 5.56 1.65
C LEU A 138 -1.54 6.05 1.62
N LEU A 139 -1.33 7.23 1.03
CA LEU A 139 -0.11 8.00 1.22
C LEU A 139 -0.36 8.95 2.40
N VAL A 140 0.46 8.84 3.43
CA VAL A 140 0.33 9.64 4.66
C VAL A 140 1.57 10.51 4.79
N ASP A 141 1.36 11.79 5.00
CA ASP A 141 2.45 12.76 5.17
C ASP A 141 3.09 12.67 6.56
N ARG A 142 4.17 13.42 6.76
CA ARG A 142 4.95 13.43 7.99
C ARG A 142 4.17 13.98 9.20
N GLU A 143 3.08 14.71 8.97
CA GLU A 143 2.12 15.17 9.98
C GLU A 143 1.04 14.13 10.29
N GLY A 144 1.06 12.97 9.60
CA GLY A 144 0.11 11.89 9.75
C GLY A 144 -1.26 12.20 9.16
N ARG A 145 -1.31 12.98 8.07
CA ARG A 145 -2.52 13.29 7.30
C ARG A 145 -2.55 12.45 6.04
N GLU A 146 -3.73 12.07 5.58
CA GLU A 146 -3.89 11.41 4.28
C GLU A 146 -3.61 12.43 3.17
N ALA A 147 -2.53 12.22 2.43
CA ALA A 147 -2.09 13.04 1.31
C ALA A 147 -2.31 12.37 -0.05
N GLY A 148 -2.85 11.16 -0.07
CA GLY A 148 -3.22 10.45 -1.28
C GLY A 148 -3.86 9.11 -0.97
N ARG A 149 -4.62 8.58 -1.93
CA ARG A 149 -5.28 7.28 -1.80
C ARG A 149 -5.36 6.58 -3.15
N VAL A 150 -4.94 5.33 -3.15
CA VAL A 150 -5.03 4.43 -4.30
C VAL A 150 -6.02 3.32 -3.96
N VAL A 151 -6.98 3.09 -4.83
CA VAL A 151 -7.98 2.01 -4.69
C VAL A 151 -7.74 0.99 -5.80
N GLY A 152 -7.44 -0.25 -5.42
CA GLY A 152 -7.03 -1.30 -6.35
C GLY A 152 -5.51 -1.42 -6.47
N ILE A 153 -5.07 -2.27 -7.40
CA ILE A 153 -3.64 -2.56 -7.65
C ILE A 153 -2.95 -1.34 -8.24
N ALA A 154 -1.72 -1.08 -7.82
CA ALA A 154 -0.86 -0.08 -8.42
C ALA A 154 0.59 -0.58 -8.54
N ARG A 155 1.36 0.13 -9.35
CA ARG A 155 2.77 -0.18 -9.59
C ARG A 155 3.67 0.49 -8.55
N TRP A 156 3.74 -0.12 -7.38
CA TRP A 156 4.47 0.45 -6.23
C TRP A 156 5.99 0.53 -6.42
N ASP A 157 6.57 -0.24 -7.32
CA ASP A 157 7.98 -0.19 -7.73
C ASP A 157 8.22 0.67 -8.99
N GLY A 158 7.22 1.45 -9.41
CA GLY A 158 7.28 2.36 -10.55
C GLY A 158 7.66 3.78 -10.17
N GLU A 159 8.03 4.58 -11.19
CA GLU A 159 8.45 5.98 -11.00
C GLU A 159 7.38 6.85 -10.34
N GLU A 160 6.09 6.61 -10.61
CA GLU A 160 4.98 7.35 -9.99
C GLU A 160 4.97 7.19 -8.47
N ALA A 161 5.14 5.95 -7.97
CA ALA A 161 5.21 5.67 -6.54
C ALA A 161 6.43 6.34 -5.90
N PHE A 162 7.60 6.21 -6.52
CA PHE A 162 8.82 6.86 -6.04
C PHE A 162 8.70 8.39 -6.05
N ALA A 163 8.08 8.97 -7.08
CA ALA A 163 7.86 10.41 -7.18
C ALA A 163 6.93 10.91 -6.07
N ALA A 164 5.80 10.23 -5.85
CA ALA A 164 4.84 10.58 -4.80
C ALA A 164 5.47 10.53 -3.40
N VAL A 165 6.25 9.48 -3.09
CA VAL A 165 6.95 9.40 -1.80
C VAL A 165 8.02 10.50 -1.66
N ARG A 166 8.79 10.79 -2.72
CA ARG A 166 9.78 11.88 -2.70
C ARG A 166 9.12 13.25 -2.52
N GLU A 167 7.98 13.49 -3.15
CA GLU A 167 7.21 14.73 -2.99
C GLU A 167 6.79 14.92 -1.52
N LEU A 168 6.24 13.90 -0.88
CA LEU A 168 5.84 13.95 0.53
C LEU A 168 7.04 14.12 1.48
N LEU A 169 8.19 13.54 1.13
CA LEU A 169 9.43 13.76 1.88
C LEU A 169 9.97 15.20 1.77
N ALA A 170 9.83 15.82 0.60
CA ALA A 170 10.29 17.16 0.33
C ALA A 170 9.32 18.23 0.84
N ALA A 171 8.06 17.89 1.06
CA ALA A 171 7.08 18.80 1.61
C ALA A 171 7.56 19.35 2.95
N PRO A 172 7.39 20.68 3.22
CA PRO A 172 7.72 21.25 4.50
C PRO A 172 6.88 20.61 5.60
N GLY A 173 7.41 19.55 6.20
CA GLY A 173 6.83 18.88 7.33
C GLY A 173 7.18 19.65 8.60
N GLY A 174 6.25 19.79 9.52
CA GLY A 174 6.59 20.16 10.88
C GLY A 174 7.58 19.11 11.40
N GLY A 175 8.85 19.49 11.52
CA GLY A 175 9.89 18.63 12.05
C GLY A 175 9.46 18.03 13.40
N PRO A 176 10.15 16.99 13.93
CA PRO A 176 9.84 16.43 15.22
C PRO A 176 9.76 17.60 16.20
N ARG A 177 8.60 17.80 16.79
CA ARG A 177 8.44 18.79 17.85
C ARG A 177 9.40 18.39 18.98
N PRO A 178 10.42 19.21 19.32
CA PRO A 178 11.35 18.84 20.38
C PRO A 178 10.53 18.53 21.63
N LEU A 179 10.74 17.35 22.17
CA LEU A 179 10.20 16.96 23.46
C LEU A 179 10.71 17.96 24.51
N GLY A 180 9.80 18.80 25.00
CA GLY A 180 9.96 19.50 26.26
C GLY A 180 10.74 20.81 26.22
N MET A 181 10.03 21.92 25.96
CA MET A 181 10.18 23.09 26.81
C MET A 181 8.95 23.15 27.72
N ILE A 182 9.05 22.53 28.85
CA ILE A 182 8.20 22.85 29.99
C ILE A 182 8.57 24.32 30.31
N GLN A 183 7.70 25.25 29.95
CA GLN A 183 7.79 26.61 30.48
C GLN A 183 7.41 26.54 31.95
N THR A 184 8.43 26.53 32.80
CA THR A 184 8.25 26.88 34.22
C THR A 184 7.89 28.35 34.28
N GLY A 185 6.58 28.61 34.43
CA GLY A 185 6.07 29.95 34.73
C GLY A 185 6.55 30.40 36.09
N SER A 186 7.11 31.56 36.13
CA SER A 186 7.31 32.37 37.37
C SER A 186 6.07 33.17 37.64
#